data_ca3f65e12dcc427aa603d81fd0d44095
#
_entry.id   ca3f65e12dcc427aa603d81fd0d44095
#
_cell.length_a   1.000
_cell.length_b   1.000
_cell.length_c   1.000
_cell.angle_alpha   90.00
_cell.angle_beta   90.00
_cell.angle_gamma   90.00
#
_symmetry.space_group_name_H-M   'P 1'
#
loop_
_entity.id
_entity.type
_entity.pdbx_description
1 polymer ?
#
loop_
_entity_poly.entity_id
_entity_poly.type
_entity_poly.pdbx_seq_one_letter_code
_entity_poly.pdbx_strand_id
1 'polypeptide(L)'
;MHNQFEPLNYNEVVSVDTESFGNLDLPNTFKVVQLLTAIKEYIDFQETEEQLFEKGIDCEVLKFGTQGWRKGKVRLTLEFSPEQPDSPV
;
A
#
# COMPACT_ATOMS: atom_id res chain seq x y z
N MET A 1 -2.72 14.16 17.22
CA MET A 1 -2.70 14.10 16.65
C MET A 1 -2.16 13.74 15.70
N HIS A 2 -1.97 13.03 15.40
CA HIS A 2 -1.32 12.73 14.51
C HIS A 2 -1.71 11.59 13.86
N ASN A 3 -2.18 11.54 12.82
CA ASN A 3 -2.50 10.52 12.06
C ASN A 3 -1.41 10.17 11.22
N GLN A 4 -0.50 9.45 11.69
CA GLN A 4 0.60 9.03 10.90
C GLN A 4 0.34 7.67 10.37
N PHE A 5 0.59 7.46 9.09
CA PHE A 5 0.46 6.17 8.44
C PHE A 5 1.79 5.45 8.45
N GLU A 6 1.74 4.16 8.69
CA GLU A 6 2.94 3.33 8.73
C GLU A 6 2.83 2.25 7.68
N PRO A 7 3.91 1.94 6.99
CA PRO A 7 3.83 0.88 5.99
C PRO A 7 3.61 -0.48 6.63
N LEU A 8 2.87 -1.32 5.96
CA LEU A 8 2.60 -2.66 6.43
C LEU A 8 3.44 -3.65 5.67
N ASN A 9 3.89 -4.69 6.38
CA ASN A 9 4.61 -5.76 5.74
C ASN A 9 3.64 -6.67 5.00
N TYR A 10 4.14 -7.35 4.01
CA TYR A 10 3.31 -8.21 3.17
C TYR A 10 2.63 -9.33 3.97
N ASN A 11 3.24 -9.75 5.05
CA ASN A 11 2.68 -10.85 5.84
C ASN A 11 1.78 -10.41 6.98
N GLU A 12 1.60 -9.14 7.14
CA GLU A 12 0.71 -8.66 8.19
C GLU A 12 -0.74 -8.89 7.78
N VAL A 13 -1.60 -9.06 8.78
CA VAL A 13 -2.97 -9.47 8.56
C VAL A 13 -3.90 -8.31 8.80
N VAL A 14 -4.86 -8.14 7.90
CA VAL A 14 -5.83 -7.05 7.96
C VAL A 14 -7.23 -7.65 8.01
N SER A 15 -8.09 -7.09 8.82
CA SER A 15 -9.47 -7.51 8.89
C SER A 15 -10.37 -6.33 8.60
N VAL A 16 -11.33 -6.49 7.72
CA VAL A 16 -12.24 -5.41 7.34
C VAL A 16 -13.67 -5.94 7.34
N ASP A 17 -14.61 -5.03 7.24
CA ASP A 17 -16.00 -5.41 7.08
C ASP A 17 -16.19 -5.99 5.70
N THR A 18 -17.16 -6.90 5.59
CA THR A 18 -17.37 -7.60 4.34
C THR A 18 -17.67 -6.67 3.18
N GLU A 19 -18.21 -5.53 3.44
CA GLU A 19 -18.61 -4.65 2.35
C GLU A 19 -17.52 -3.70 1.90
N SER A 20 -16.39 -3.71 2.59
CA SER A 20 -15.36 -2.74 2.28
C SER A 20 -14.75 -2.94 0.91
N PHE A 21 -14.62 -4.19 0.49
CA PHE A 21 -14.02 -4.47 -0.81
C PHE A 21 -14.98 -5.31 -1.64
N GLY A 22 -16.12 -4.74 -1.93
CA GLY A 22 -17.16 -5.49 -2.61
C GLY A 22 -16.79 -5.96 -4.00
N ASN A 23 -15.86 -5.27 -4.64
CA ASN A 23 -15.47 -5.65 -6.00
C ASN A 23 -14.25 -6.55 -6.04
N LEU A 24 -13.65 -6.81 -4.91
CA LEU A 24 -12.48 -7.68 -4.86
C LEU A 24 -12.87 -8.99 -4.21
N ASP A 25 -12.32 -10.08 -4.73
CA ASP A 25 -12.65 -11.39 -4.20
C ASP A 25 -11.73 -11.66 -3.02
N LEU A 26 -12.05 -11.12 -1.88
CA LEU A 26 -11.24 -11.25 -0.68
C LEU A 26 -12.10 -11.62 0.51
N PRO A 27 -11.59 -12.45 1.41
CA PRO A 27 -12.30 -12.69 2.68
C PRO A 27 -12.17 -11.46 3.57
N ASN A 28 -12.88 -11.47 4.69
CA ASN A 28 -12.82 -10.34 5.61
C ASN A 28 -11.45 -10.18 6.24
N THR A 29 -10.73 -11.24 6.38
CA THR A 29 -9.41 -11.22 6.99
C THR A 29 -8.42 -11.76 5.98
N PHE A 30 -7.36 -11.04 5.72
CA PHE A 30 -6.41 -11.40 4.71
C PHE A 30 -5.04 -10.84 5.04
N LYS A 31 -4.02 -11.38 4.41
CA LYS A 31 -2.69 -10.79 4.52
C LYS A 31 -2.57 -9.66 3.51
N VAL A 32 -1.69 -8.72 3.80
CA VAL A 32 -1.45 -7.59 2.90
C VAL A 32 -1.15 -8.09 1.49
N VAL A 33 -0.33 -9.14 1.37
CA VAL A 33 0.04 -9.64 0.05
C VAL A 33 -1.20 -10.12 -0.71
N GLN A 34 -2.20 -10.64 -0.02
CA GLN A 34 -3.40 -11.11 -0.70
C GLN A 34 -4.19 -9.94 -1.28
N LEU A 35 -4.25 -8.84 -0.57
CA LEU A 35 -4.93 -7.66 -1.08
C LEU A 35 -4.20 -7.12 -2.31
N LEU A 36 -2.89 -7.04 -2.24
CA LEU A 36 -2.13 -6.52 -3.37
C LEU A 36 -2.28 -7.42 -4.59
N THR A 37 -2.30 -8.74 -4.38
CA THR A 37 -2.51 -9.67 -5.47
C THR A 37 -3.90 -9.48 -6.09
N ALA A 38 -4.91 -9.29 -5.26
CA ALA A 38 -6.26 -9.11 -5.77
C ALA A 38 -6.36 -7.83 -6.61
N ILE A 39 -5.69 -6.78 -6.15
CA ILE A 39 -5.69 -5.54 -6.91
C ILE A 39 -4.98 -5.73 -8.25
N LYS A 40 -3.85 -6.42 -8.24
CA LYS A 40 -3.12 -6.65 -9.48
C LYS A 40 -3.97 -7.42 -10.48
N GLU A 41 -4.70 -8.41 -9.99
CA GLU A 41 -5.56 -9.20 -10.87
C GLU A 41 -6.73 -8.39 -11.38
N TYR A 42 -7.26 -7.53 -10.54
CA TYR A 42 -8.42 -6.74 -10.91
C TYR A 42 -8.08 -5.78 -12.05
N ILE A 43 -6.89 -5.22 -12.04
CA ILE A 43 -6.51 -4.26 -13.07
C ILE A 43 -5.62 -4.89 -14.13
N ASP A 44 -5.45 -6.22 -14.07
CA ASP A 44 -4.71 -6.94 -15.09
C ASP A 44 -3.29 -6.42 -15.26
N PHE A 45 -2.56 -6.36 -14.16
CA PHE A 45 -1.19 -5.89 -14.18
C PHE A 45 -0.29 -6.83 -14.96
N GLN A 46 0.64 -6.28 -15.68
CA GLN A 46 1.66 -7.06 -16.35
C GLN A 46 2.79 -7.37 -15.38
N GLU A 47 3.64 -8.31 -15.77
CA GLU A 47 4.74 -8.71 -14.91
C GLU A 47 5.66 -7.56 -14.55
N THR A 48 5.95 -6.71 -15.51
CA THR A 48 6.85 -5.61 -15.24
C THR A 48 6.25 -4.65 -14.22
N GLU A 49 4.94 -4.56 -14.19
CA GLU A 49 4.30 -3.64 -13.27
C GLU A 49 4.21 -4.20 -11.88
N GLU A 50 4.48 -5.47 -11.70
CA GLU A 50 4.52 -6.04 -10.37
C GLU A 50 5.61 -5.43 -9.55
N GLN A 51 6.66 -4.95 -10.18
CA GLN A 51 7.76 -4.34 -9.45
C GLN A 51 7.29 -3.12 -8.68
N LEU A 52 6.21 -2.50 -9.11
CA LEU A 52 5.67 -1.35 -8.41
C LEU A 52 5.27 -1.69 -6.99
N PHE A 53 4.92 -2.95 -6.74
CA PHE A 53 4.52 -3.38 -5.42
C PHE A 53 5.64 -4.08 -4.65
N GLU A 54 6.78 -4.27 -5.27
CA GLU A 54 7.84 -5.02 -4.62
C GLU A 54 9.14 -4.22 -4.53
N LYS A 55 9.96 -4.31 -5.52
CA LYS A 55 11.25 -3.64 -5.48
C LYS A 55 11.18 -2.18 -5.85
N GLY A 56 10.13 -1.79 -6.53
CA GLY A 56 10.02 -0.43 -7.01
C GLY A 56 10.46 -0.32 -8.45
N ILE A 57 10.08 0.76 -9.06
CA ILE A 57 10.38 1.02 -10.46
C ILE A 57 11.31 2.21 -10.54
N ASP A 58 12.36 2.09 -11.31
CA ASP A 58 13.32 3.18 -11.48
C ASP A 58 12.63 4.38 -12.09
N CYS A 59 12.93 5.54 -11.58
CA CYS A 59 12.27 6.75 -12.03
C CYS A 59 13.03 7.98 -11.60
N GLU A 60 12.53 9.12 -12.03
CA GLU A 60 13.02 10.40 -11.55
C GLU A 60 11.83 11.17 -11.04
N VAL A 61 12.01 11.87 -9.93
CA VAL A 61 10.94 12.59 -9.29
C VAL A 61 11.35 14.04 -9.10
N LEU A 62 10.42 14.94 -9.37
CA LEU A 62 10.62 16.36 -9.12
C LEU A 62 9.83 16.69 -7.87
N LYS A 63 10.49 16.82 -6.75
CA LYS A 63 9.82 17.05 -5.50
C LYS A 63 9.69 18.55 -5.24
N PHE A 64 8.70 18.92 -4.52
CA PHE A 64 8.54 20.29 -4.13
C PHE A 64 9.72 20.72 -3.29
N GLY A 65 10.23 21.89 -3.58
CA GLY A 65 11.31 22.41 -2.76
C GLY A 65 12.71 21.98 -3.16
N THR A 66 12.81 21.11 -4.15
CA THR A 66 14.13 20.70 -4.60
C THR A 66 14.37 21.29 -5.97
N GLN A 67 15.64 21.34 -6.35
CA GLN A 67 15.98 21.80 -7.64
C GLN A 67 16.32 20.62 -8.51
N GLY A 68 15.63 20.46 -9.58
CA GLY A 68 15.94 19.41 -10.54
C GLY A 68 15.36 18.07 -10.14
N TRP A 69 15.55 17.12 -11.00
CA TRP A 69 15.01 15.80 -10.86
C TRP A 69 15.93 14.92 -10.02
N ARG A 70 15.35 14.05 -9.24
CA ARG A 70 16.12 13.14 -8.40
C ARG A 70 15.83 11.71 -8.85
N LYS A 71 16.88 10.96 -9.07
CA LYS A 71 16.75 9.57 -9.47
C LYS A 71 16.46 8.69 -8.28
N GLY A 72 15.68 7.69 -8.49
CA GLY A 72 15.38 6.76 -7.43
C GLY A 72 14.39 5.73 -7.89
N LYS A 73 13.62 5.22 -6.95
CA LYS A 73 12.60 4.23 -7.25
C LYS A 73 11.31 4.62 -6.59
N VAL A 74 10.20 4.31 -7.24
CA VAL A 74 8.89 4.51 -6.65
C VAL A 74 8.28 3.16 -6.38
N ARG A 75 7.49 3.07 -5.33
CA ARG A 75 6.85 1.82 -4.93
C ARG A 75 5.54 2.14 -4.26
N LEU A 76 4.56 1.29 -4.49
CA LEU A 76 3.28 1.41 -3.80
C LEU A 76 3.30 0.48 -2.61
N THR A 77 2.73 0.93 -1.51
CA THR A 77 2.69 0.14 -0.31
C THR A 77 1.38 0.42 0.42
N LEU A 78 0.94 -0.53 1.20
CA LEU A 78 -0.23 -0.36 2.03
C LEU A 78 0.20 0.20 3.36
N GLU A 79 -0.51 1.21 3.83
CA GLU A 79 -0.16 1.86 5.08
C GLU A 79 -1.32 1.82 6.04
N PHE A 80 -1.01 1.85 7.30
CA PHE A 80 -1.98 1.76 8.36
C PHE A 80 -1.79 2.92 9.33
N SER A 81 -2.87 3.57 9.72
CA SER A 81 -2.84 4.63 10.71
C SER A 81 -3.62 4.14 11.92
N PRO A 82 -2.95 3.85 13.02
CA PRO A 82 -3.67 3.33 14.18
C PRO A 82 -4.61 4.39 14.74
N GLU A 83 -5.75 3.92 15.22
CA GLU A 83 -6.66 4.81 15.83
C GLU A 83 -6.07 5.17 17.14
N GLN A 84 -6.07 6.46 17.56
CA GLN A 84 -5.42 6.85 18.67
C GLN A 84 -6.06 6.45 19.81
N PRO A 85 -5.65 5.76 20.45
CA PRO A 85 -6.33 5.29 21.55
C PRO A 85 -6.36 6.24 22.54
N ASP A 86 -6.18 6.71 22.69
CA ASP A 86 -6.32 7.24 23.51
C ASP A 86 -5.78 7.13 24.47
N SER A 87 -5.38 7.02 24.69
CA SER A 87 -4.79 6.87 25.45
C SER A 87 -4.81 7.15 26.18
N PRO A 88 -4.88 7.26 26.82
CA PRO A 88 -4.90 7.37 27.54
C PRO A 88 -4.74 7.83 28.13
N VAL A 89 -4.68 7.90 28.38
CA VAL A 89 -4.51 8.34 28.97
C VAL A 89 -4.47 8.44 29.47
#